data_66e9fc1ff8c139cde8ea184192d61355
#
_entry.id   66e9fc1ff8c139cde8ea184192d61355
#
_cell.length_a   1.000
_cell.length_b   1.000
_cell.length_c   1.000
_cell.angle_alpha   90.00
_cell.angle_beta   90.00
_cell.angle_gamma   90.00
#
_symmetry.space_group_name_H-M   'P 1'
#
loop_
_entity.id
_entity.type
_entity.pdbx_description
1 polymer ?
#
loop_
_entity_poly.entity_id
_entity_poly.type
_entity_poly.pdbx_seq_one_letter_code
_entity_poly.pdbx_strand_id
1 'polypeptide(L)'
;MSLPMAEQPHLPLFEDWSPQMGIADCGDSDWTPPRRTTCGKLPIHPGAMGIQFGQSVFEGCRAFWNGADPARLFRIDEHYSRLVTSCERLRMPVPPEQLFVEAVANQLQDATSWSSPFPSDTLYIRPVVFGQDDHVMPIPSARTTFVVLTAPLRLFPREPLVLFAEREFSRAAKGGLGHAKTSANYAHQYLPTWRAKEAGCDAVLWLDAETHERIEEASTMNIFMVIGEELVTPSLQDTILPGITRRSVITLARERHGLKVVERPITLTEVAEAIEDGTLTEAFTASTALQIRSIARIVDRERNIDFPQETPWMDRLRRDLDAIQRGEADDEWGWITEVPVL
;
A
#
# COMPACT_ATOMS: atom_id res chain seq x y z
N MET A 1 -29.52 -15.87 7.45
CA MET A 1 -29.28 -15.10 8.65
C MET A 1 -28.51 -13.86 8.20
N SER A 2 -29.14 -12.68 8.14
CA SER A 2 -28.48 -11.43 7.75
C SER A 2 -27.54 -11.04 8.88
N LEU A 3 -26.23 -11.03 8.61
CA LEU A 3 -25.27 -10.48 9.54
C LEU A 3 -25.63 -9.00 9.79
N PRO A 4 -25.77 -8.54 11.02
CA PRO A 4 -25.94 -7.13 11.30
C PRO A 4 -24.71 -6.41 10.74
N MET A 5 -24.91 -5.42 9.88
CA MET A 5 -23.86 -4.46 9.55
C MET A 5 -23.56 -3.68 10.85
N ALA A 6 -22.65 -4.20 11.64
CA ALA A 6 -22.07 -3.41 12.71
C ALA A 6 -21.51 -2.13 12.07
N GLU A 7 -21.76 -0.98 12.69
CA GLU A 7 -21.15 0.28 12.31
C GLU A 7 -19.66 0.03 12.17
N GLN A 8 -19.17 0.03 10.94
CA GLN A 8 -17.74 -0.06 10.71
C GLN A 8 -17.15 1.16 11.41
N PRO A 9 -16.20 0.98 12.34
CA PRO A 9 -15.45 2.14 12.80
C PRO A 9 -14.82 2.71 11.56
N HIS A 10 -15.30 3.89 11.13
CA HIS A 10 -14.69 4.63 10.05
C HIS A 10 -13.23 4.84 10.46
N LEU A 11 -12.34 4.10 9.82
CA LEU A 11 -10.96 4.52 9.77
C LEU A 11 -10.99 5.81 8.95
N PRO A 12 -10.79 6.98 9.55
CA PRO A 12 -10.96 8.27 8.85
C PRO A 12 -9.77 8.60 7.97
N LEU A 13 -9.35 7.60 7.18
CA LEU A 13 -8.22 7.71 6.27
C LEU A 13 -8.49 8.67 5.14
N PHE A 14 -9.70 8.56 4.59
CA PHE A 14 -10.18 9.34 3.48
C PHE A 14 -11.63 9.67 3.77
N GLU A 15 -12.00 10.95 3.72
CA GLU A 15 -13.41 11.30 3.84
C GLU A 15 -14.08 11.25 2.49
N ASP A 16 -13.51 11.93 1.50
CA ASP A 16 -14.06 12.00 0.17
C ASP A 16 -12.95 12.01 -0.90
N TRP A 17 -13.28 11.51 -2.07
CA TRP A 17 -12.46 11.72 -3.25
C TRP A 17 -12.52 13.19 -3.66
N SER A 18 -11.40 13.70 -4.19
CA SER A 18 -11.38 15.04 -4.80
C SER A 18 -12.42 15.13 -5.91
N PRO A 19 -12.97 16.34 -6.15
CA PRO A 19 -14.09 16.50 -7.09
C PRO A 19 -13.74 16.21 -8.55
N GLN A 20 -12.46 16.09 -8.87
CA GLN A 20 -11.95 15.76 -10.21
C GLN A 20 -11.21 14.44 -10.20
N MET A 21 -11.23 13.75 -11.33
CA MET A 21 -10.43 12.56 -11.60
C MET A 21 -9.79 12.62 -12.98
N GLY A 22 -8.62 11.97 -13.12
CA GLY A 22 -8.00 11.72 -14.42
C GLY A 22 -8.58 10.46 -15.04
N ILE A 23 -8.76 10.42 -16.35
CA ILE A 23 -9.22 9.24 -17.08
C ILE A 23 -8.60 9.16 -18.47
N ALA A 24 -8.20 7.96 -18.86
CA ALA A 24 -7.80 7.60 -20.21
C ALA A 24 -8.30 6.19 -20.54
N ASP A 25 -8.64 5.95 -21.79
CA ASP A 25 -9.15 4.68 -22.25
C ASP A 25 -8.19 4.06 -23.27
N CYS A 26 -8.02 2.74 -23.22
CA CYS A 26 -7.33 1.96 -24.22
C CYS A 26 -8.34 1.17 -25.06
N GLY A 27 -8.28 1.33 -26.38
CA GLY A 27 -9.03 0.52 -27.32
C GLY A 27 -8.14 0.21 -28.53
N ASP A 28 -8.22 -1.00 -29.07
CA ASP A 28 -7.42 -1.44 -30.24
C ASP A 28 -5.90 -1.18 -30.12
N SER A 29 -5.36 -1.29 -28.88
CA SER A 29 -3.95 -1.08 -28.51
C SER A 29 -3.50 0.36 -28.32
N ASP A 30 -4.34 1.36 -28.57
CA ASP A 30 -3.98 2.76 -28.42
C ASP A 30 -4.66 3.40 -27.19
N TRP A 31 -3.89 4.18 -26.44
CA TRP A 31 -4.38 4.95 -25.30
C TRP A 31 -4.82 6.34 -25.73
N THR A 32 -6.00 6.76 -25.29
CA THR A 32 -6.40 8.17 -25.43
C THR A 32 -5.53 9.07 -24.54
N PRO A 33 -5.32 10.35 -24.93
CA PRO A 33 -4.68 11.30 -24.01
C PRO A 33 -5.44 11.37 -22.67
N PRO A 34 -4.75 11.56 -21.55
CA PRO A 34 -5.40 11.67 -20.25
C PRO A 34 -6.20 12.97 -20.18
N ARG A 35 -7.42 12.89 -19.70
CA ARG A 35 -8.31 14.05 -19.51
C ARG A 35 -8.81 14.13 -18.09
N ARG A 36 -9.04 15.33 -17.59
CA ARG A 36 -9.72 15.55 -16.31
C ARG A 36 -11.24 15.58 -16.53
N THR A 37 -11.96 15.02 -15.57
CA THR A 37 -13.42 15.01 -15.55
C THR A 37 -13.91 15.04 -14.10
N THR A 38 -15.17 15.39 -13.90
CA THR A 38 -15.78 15.32 -12.57
C THR A 38 -15.70 13.90 -12.01
N CYS A 39 -15.23 13.77 -10.79
CA CYS A 39 -15.22 12.49 -10.09
C CYS A 39 -16.65 12.03 -9.83
N GLY A 40 -17.00 10.85 -10.33
CA GLY A 40 -18.37 10.35 -10.24
C GLY A 40 -18.51 8.93 -10.80
N LYS A 41 -19.73 8.57 -11.12
CA LYS A 41 -20.06 7.24 -11.66
C LYS A 41 -19.57 7.09 -13.10
N LEU A 42 -18.85 6.01 -13.36
CA LEU A 42 -18.50 5.59 -14.72
C LEU A 42 -19.53 4.58 -15.23
N PRO A 43 -19.92 4.64 -16.52
CA PRO A 43 -20.76 3.63 -17.15
C PRO A 43 -19.92 2.37 -17.39
N ILE A 44 -19.99 1.40 -16.49
CA ILE A 44 -19.29 0.12 -16.61
C ILE A 44 -20.34 -0.98 -16.78
N HIS A 45 -20.16 -1.83 -17.81
CA HIS A 45 -21.05 -2.97 -18.00
C HIS A 45 -20.89 -3.97 -16.83
N PRO A 46 -21.98 -4.51 -16.25
CA PRO A 46 -21.87 -5.46 -15.13
C PRO A 46 -21.06 -6.71 -15.45
N GLY A 47 -21.02 -7.09 -16.73
CA GLY A 47 -20.20 -8.19 -17.25
C GLY A 47 -18.74 -7.85 -17.51
N ALA A 48 -18.27 -6.64 -17.22
CA ALA A 48 -16.87 -6.25 -17.45
C ALA A 48 -15.89 -7.14 -16.67
N MET A 49 -14.76 -7.48 -17.30
CA MET A 49 -13.72 -8.34 -16.70
C MET A 49 -13.22 -7.79 -15.36
N GLY A 50 -13.16 -6.48 -15.24
CA GLY A 50 -12.79 -5.82 -13.99
C GLY A 50 -13.77 -6.09 -12.85
N ILE A 51 -15.06 -6.25 -13.15
CA ILE A 51 -16.12 -6.52 -12.16
C ILE A 51 -16.24 -8.02 -11.90
N GLN A 52 -16.45 -8.83 -12.96
CA GLN A 52 -16.75 -10.25 -12.81
C GLN A 52 -15.56 -11.07 -12.31
N PHE A 53 -14.37 -10.79 -12.83
CA PHE A 53 -13.18 -11.63 -12.62
C PHE A 53 -12.03 -10.88 -11.95
N GLY A 54 -12.27 -9.67 -11.44
CA GLY A 54 -11.28 -8.89 -10.72
C GLY A 54 -10.05 -8.50 -11.56
N GLN A 55 -10.18 -8.43 -12.90
CA GLN A 55 -9.10 -7.96 -13.78
C GLN A 55 -8.94 -6.45 -13.61
N SER A 56 -8.33 -6.08 -12.49
CA SER A 56 -8.05 -4.72 -12.09
C SER A 56 -6.78 -4.65 -11.28
N VAL A 57 -5.96 -3.65 -11.56
CA VAL A 57 -4.74 -3.33 -10.83
C VAL A 57 -4.79 -1.88 -10.36
N PHE A 58 -4.09 -1.58 -9.28
CA PHE A 58 -4.06 -0.21 -8.78
C PHE A 58 -2.74 0.11 -8.10
N GLU A 59 -2.48 1.40 -7.97
CA GLU A 59 -1.38 1.92 -7.18
C GLU A 59 -1.88 2.81 -6.04
N GLY A 60 -0.97 3.16 -5.15
CA GLY A 60 -1.20 4.13 -4.11
C GLY A 60 0.07 4.94 -3.92
N CYS A 61 0.05 6.18 -4.38
CA CYS A 61 1.15 7.13 -4.27
C CYS A 61 0.79 8.23 -3.26
N ARG A 62 1.78 9.01 -2.85
CA ARG A 62 1.54 10.21 -2.04
C ARG A 62 2.22 11.42 -2.68
N ALA A 63 1.54 12.54 -2.60
CA ALA A 63 2.12 13.83 -2.87
C ALA A 63 2.07 14.70 -1.61
N PHE A 64 3.06 15.57 -1.47
CA PHE A 64 3.23 16.49 -0.34
C PHE A 64 3.24 17.91 -0.87
N TRP A 65 2.52 18.82 -0.21
CA TRP A 65 2.45 20.23 -0.60
C TRP A 65 2.18 21.12 0.62
N ASN A 66 2.97 22.15 0.75
CA ASN A 66 2.88 23.12 1.85
C ASN A 66 2.09 24.40 1.48
N GLY A 67 1.51 24.46 0.28
CA GLY A 67 0.71 25.59 -0.20
C GLY A 67 1.49 26.68 -0.95
N ALA A 68 2.82 26.63 -0.99
CA ALA A 68 3.67 27.67 -1.60
C ALA A 68 4.67 27.09 -2.63
N ASP A 69 5.24 25.93 -2.34
CA ASP A 69 6.21 25.26 -3.21
C ASP A 69 5.53 24.32 -4.20
N PRO A 70 6.25 23.77 -5.20
CA PRO A 70 5.71 22.70 -6.01
C PRO A 70 5.32 21.49 -5.14
N ALA A 71 4.29 20.75 -5.56
CA ALA A 71 3.95 19.48 -4.94
C ALA A 71 5.05 18.46 -5.21
N ARG A 72 5.32 17.60 -4.24
CA ARG A 72 6.37 16.58 -4.29
C ARG A 72 5.75 15.20 -4.36
N LEU A 73 5.94 14.51 -5.49
CA LEU A 73 5.59 13.11 -5.67
C LEU A 73 6.74 12.23 -5.20
N PHE A 74 6.44 11.28 -4.32
CA PHE A 74 7.46 10.37 -3.80
C PHE A 74 7.53 9.09 -4.61
N ARG A 75 8.70 8.84 -5.28
CA ARG A 75 9.06 7.63 -6.04
C ARG A 75 8.01 7.21 -7.08
N ILE A 76 7.52 8.15 -7.84
CA ILE A 76 6.44 7.93 -8.80
C ILE A 76 6.82 6.94 -9.92
N ASP A 77 8.07 6.94 -10.32
CA ASP A 77 8.68 6.03 -11.29
C ASP A 77 8.61 4.56 -10.83
N GLU A 78 8.85 4.31 -9.56
CA GLU A 78 8.76 2.96 -9.00
C GLU A 78 7.31 2.50 -8.80
N HIS A 79 6.40 3.43 -8.50
CA HIS A 79 4.97 3.15 -8.53
C HIS A 79 4.50 2.77 -9.93
N TYR A 80 5.00 3.48 -10.96
CA TYR A 80 4.75 3.12 -12.34
C TYR A 80 5.30 1.73 -12.67
N SER A 81 6.57 1.46 -12.36
CA SER A 81 7.20 0.17 -12.62
C SER A 81 6.43 -1.00 -11.99
N ARG A 82 5.89 -0.80 -10.77
CA ARG A 82 5.06 -1.82 -10.11
C ARG A 82 3.66 -1.94 -10.73
N LEU A 83 3.08 -0.86 -11.23
CA LEU A 83 1.85 -0.90 -12.02
C LEU A 83 2.05 -1.74 -13.30
N VAL A 84 3.17 -1.53 -14.01
CA VAL A 84 3.54 -2.33 -15.19
C VAL A 84 3.56 -3.81 -14.85
N THR A 85 4.33 -4.21 -13.83
CA THR A 85 4.42 -5.61 -13.38
C THR A 85 3.03 -6.19 -13.05
N SER A 86 2.17 -5.39 -12.42
CA SER A 86 0.81 -5.82 -12.06
C SER A 86 -0.09 -5.97 -13.29
N CYS A 87 -0.02 -5.06 -14.25
CA CYS A 87 -0.74 -5.15 -15.52
C CYS A 87 -0.30 -6.37 -16.34
N GLU A 88 1.01 -6.58 -16.48
CA GLU A 88 1.58 -7.72 -17.19
C GLU A 88 1.13 -9.05 -16.59
N ARG A 89 1.10 -9.15 -15.24
CA ARG A 89 0.64 -10.35 -14.53
C ARG A 89 -0.82 -10.70 -14.84
N LEU A 90 -1.67 -9.69 -15.08
CA LEU A 90 -3.07 -9.87 -15.46
C LEU A 90 -3.32 -9.78 -16.97
N ARG A 91 -2.26 -9.71 -17.79
CA ARG A 91 -2.36 -9.57 -19.25
C ARG A 91 -3.22 -8.37 -19.67
N MET A 92 -3.05 -7.26 -18.99
CA MET A 92 -3.74 -6.00 -19.26
C MET A 92 -2.87 -5.06 -20.11
N PRO A 93 -3.45 -4.24 -21.02
CA PRO A 93 -2.74 -3.12 -21.62
C PRO A 93 -2.12 -2.24 -20.54
N VAL A 94 -0.84 -1.91 -20.71
CA VAL A 94 -0.08 -1.04 -19.78
C VAL A 94 -0.23 0.41 -20.25
N PRO A 95 -0.68 1.35 -19.40
CA PRO A 95 -0.62 2.77 -19.74
C PRO A 95 0.83 3.19 -20.00
N PRO A 96 1.15 3.91 -21.10
CA PRO A 96 2.50 4.45 -21.32
C PRO A 96 2.94 5.30 -20.11
N GLU A 97 4.24 5.29 -19.81
CA GLU A 97 4.79 6.01 -18.65
C GLU A 97 4.46 7.51 -18.69
N GLN A 98 4.63 8.13 -19.84
CA GLN A 98 4.29 9.54 -20.02
C GLN A 98 2.82 9.83 -19.72
N LEU A 99 1.91 8.96 -20.17
CA LEU A 99 0.47 9.08 -19.88
C LEU A 99 0.19 8.94 -18.39
N PHE A 100 0.83 7.97 -17.73
CA PHE A 100 0.67 7.75 -16.28
C PHE A 100 1.14 8.97 -15.48
N VAL A 101 2.35 9.46 -15.76
CA VAL A 101 2.93 10.63 -15.08
C VAL A 101 2.08 11.88 -15.34
N GLU A 102 1.68 12.13 -16.59
CA GLU A 102 0.82 13.26 -16.95
C GLU A 102 -0.54 13.20 -16.26
N ALA A 103 -1.18 12.03 -16.25
CA ALA A 103 -2.47 11.87 -15.58
C ALA A 103 -2.39 12.11 -14.07
N VAL A 104 -1.29 11.70 -13.42
CA VAL A 104 -1.03 11.97 -12.00
C VAL A 104 -0.75 13.45 -11.78
N ALA A 105 0.17 14.04 -12.56
CA ALA A 105 0.55 15.45 -12.44
C ALA A 105 -0.65 16.39 -12.64
N ASN A 106 -1.52 16.10 -13.60
CA ASN A 106 -2.74 16.87 -13.86
C ASN A 106 -3.69 16.91 -12.65
N GLN A 107 -3.69 15.88 -11.79
CA GLN A 107 -4.49 15.90 -10.56
C GLN A 107 -3.89 16.82 -9.48
N LEU A 108 -2.59 17.08 -9.52
CA LEU A 108 -1.91 17.93 -8.54
C LEU A 108 -1.97 19.41 -8.88
N GLN A 109 -2.14 19.75 -10.15
CA GLN A 109 -2.16 21.13 -10.63
C GLN A 109 -3.36 21.95 -10.12
N ASP A 110 -4.38 21.31 -9.58
CA ASP A 110 -5.58 21.96 -9.07
C ASP A 110 -5.56 21.97 -7.55
N ALA A 111 -5.39 23.15 -6.96
CA ALA A 111 -5.41 23.32 -5.52
C ALA A 111 -6.70 22.80 -4.85
N THR A 112 -7.82 22.71 -5.61
CA THR A 112 -9.07 22.12 -5.10
C THR A 112 -8.95 20.63 -4.79
N SER A 113 -8.02 19.92 -5.43
CA SER A 113 -7.72 18.51 -5.13
C SER A 113 -7.17 18.32 -3.71
N TRP A 114 -6.55 19.36 -3.15
CA TRP A 114 -5.97 19.39 -1.82
C TRP A 114 -6.93 19.93 -0.75
N SER A 115 -8.05 20.52 -1.17
CA SER A 115 -9.04 21.08 -0.25
C SER A 115 -9.87 19.96 0.35
N SER A 116 -9.94 19.98 1.66
CA SER A 116 -10.80 19.15 2.50
C SER A 116 -11.41 20.09 3.56
N PRO A 117 -12.54 19.74 4.20
CA PRO A 117 -12.95 20.38 5.44
C PRO A 117 -11.82 20.43 6.48
N PHE A 118 -10.83 19.56 6.32
CA PHE A 118 -9.61 19.51 7.14
C PHE A 118 -8.40 19.68 6.22
N PRO A 119 -7.69 20.83 6.30
CA PRO A 119 -6.49 21.07 5.52
C PRO A 119 -5.49 19.92 5.67
N SER A 120 -5.02 19.41 4.57
CA SER A 120 -3.99 18.36 4.53
C SER A 120 -2.82 18.82 3.67
N ASP A 121 -1.62 18.58 4.15
CA ASP A 121 -0.39 18.79 3.41
C ASP A 121 -0.01 17.55 2.56
N THR A 122 -0.87 16.55 2.54
CA THR A 122 -0.63 15.27 1.88
C THR A 122 -1.85 14.84 1.09
N LEU A 123 -1.64 14.52 -0.17
CA LEU A 123 -2.65 13.96 -1.06
C LEU A 123 -2.34 12.50 -1.34
N TYR A 124 -3.31 11.63 -1.12
CA TYR A 124 -3.27 10.25 -1.59
C TYR A 124 -3.74 10.18 -3.03
N ILE A 125 -3.00 9.45 -3.85
CA ILE A 125 -3.25 9.30 -5.27
C ILE A 125 -3.48 7.82 -5.54
N ARG A 126 -4.58 7.49 -6.20
CA ARG A 126 -5.04 6.14 -6.52
C ARG A 126 -5.15 5.97 -8.04
N PRO A 127 -4.07 5.61 -8.75
CA PRO A 127 -4.14 5.10 -10.10
C PRO A 127 -4.81 3.72 -10.12
N VAL A 128 -5.74 3.50 -11.03
CA VAL A 128 -6.46 2.23 -11.20
C VAL A 128 -6.56 1.91 -12.69
N VAL A 129 -6.24 0.68 -13.08
CA VAL A 129 -6.50 0.15 -14.43
C VAL A 129 -7.44 -1.03 -14.33
N PHE A 130 -8.51 -1.06 -15.11
CA PHE A 130 -9.47 -2.17 -15.07
C PHE A 130 -9.98 -2.53 -16.47
N GLY A 131 -10.25 -3.84 -16.65
CA GLY A 131 -10.74 -4.39 -17.90
C GLY A 131 -12.21 -4.05 -18.15
N GLN A 132 -12.52 -3.61 -19.37
CA GLN A 132 -13.85 -3.15 -19.81
C GLN A 132 -14.61 -4.17 -20.64
N ASP A 133 -13.92 -5.12 -21.29
CA ASP A 133 -14.60 -6.10 -22.14
C ASP A 133 -15.52 -6.99 -21.30
N ASP A 134 -16.67 -7.30 -21.87
CA ASP A 134 -17.77 -8.03 -21.26
C ASP A 134 -17.89 -9.44 -21.85
N HIS A 135 -17.11 -10.36 -21.33
CA HIS A 135 -17.14 -11.76 -21.73
C HIS A 135 -17.72 -12.66 -20.64
N VAL A 136 -18.39 -13.74 -21.04
CA VAL A 136 -18.88 -14.75 -20.10
C VAL A 136 -17.70 -15.58 -19.53
N MET A 137 -16.64 -15.75 -20.31
CA MET A 137 -15.43 -16.48 -19.92
C MET A 137 -14.32 -15.50 -19.48
N PRO A 138 -13.41 -15.93 -18.59
CA PRO A 138 -12.29 -15.09 -18.12
C PRO A 138 -11.22 -14.94 -19.21
N ILE A 139 -11.52 -14.14 -20.21
CA ILE A 139 -10.60 -13.78 -21.30
C ILE A 139 -10.00 -12.42 -20.98
N PRO A 140 -8.66 -12.25 -21.07
CA PRO A 140 -8.06 -10.94 -20.81
C PRO A 140 -8.66 -9.83 -21.67
N SER A 141 -9.03 -8.74 -21.04
CA SER A 141 -9.64 -7.58 -21.69
C SER A 141 -8.62 -6.86 -22.59
N ALA A 142 -9.00 -6.60 -23.83
CA ALA A 142 -8.22 -5.74 -24.74
C ALA A 142 -8.53 -4.26 -24.50
N ARG A 143 -9.78 -3.96 -24.10
CA ARG A 143 -10.19 -2.59 -23.74
C ARG A 143 -10.07 -2.39 -22.23
N THR A 144 -9.36 -1.36 -21.85
CA THR A 144 -9.15 -1.00 -20.43
C THR A 144 -9.37 0.48 -20.21
N THR A 145 -9.74 0.83 -19.00
CA THR A 145 -9.78 2.23 -18.55
C THR A 145 -8.74 2.44 -17.46
N PHE A 146 -8.00 3.52 -17.58
CA PHE A 146 -7.08 4.04 -16.56
C PHE A 146 -7.72 5.24 -15.89
N VAL A 147 -7.82 5.22 -14.57
CA VAL A 147 -8.39 6.30 -13.76
C VAL A 147 -7.38 6.72 -12.70
N VAL A 148 -7.26 8.00 -12.45
CA VAL A 148 -6.50 8.56 -11.32
C VAL A 148 -7.45 9.30 -10.40
N LEU A 149 -7.65 8.75 -9.21
CA LEU A 149 -8.42 9.36 -8.13
C LEU A 149 -7.47 9.97 -7.10
N THR A 150 -7.89 11.05 -6.45
CA THR A 150 -7.13 11.69 -5.38
C THR A 150 -8.00 11.94 -4.17
N ALA A 151 -7.40 11.92 -2.99
CA ALA A 151 -8.09 12.27 -1.75
C ALA A 151 -7.10 12.91 -0.76
N PRO A 152 -7.48 14.00 -0.07
CA PRO A 152 -6.69 14.53 1.04
C PRO A 152 -6.48 13.46 2.09
N LEU A 153 -5.23 13.26 2.51
CA LEU A 153 -4.87 12.26 3.49
C LEU A 153 -4.79 12.88 4.88
N ARG A 154 -5.61 12.41 5.81
CA ARG A 154 -5.52 12.83 7.20
C ARG A 154 -4.28 12.26 7.87
N LEU A 155 -3.77 12.95 8.87
CA LEU A 155 -2.76 12.40 9.76
C LEU A 155 -3.35 11.19 10.50
N PHE A 156 -2.62 10.09 10.43
CA PHE A 156 -3.02 8.87 11.13
C PHE A 156 -2.76 8.95 12.63
N PRO A 157 -3.58 8.27 13.41
CA PRO A 157 -3.19 7.88 14.75
C PRO A 157 -1.84 7.18 14.70
N ARG A 158 -0.95 7.55 15.61
CA ARG A 158 0.41 6.95 15.71
C ARG A 158 0.47 5.84 16.75
N GLU A 159 -0.68 5.42 17.27
CA GLU A 159 -0.76 4.35 18.25
C GLU A 159 -0.17 3.06 17.68
N PRO A 160 0.57 2.30 18.50
CA PRO A 160 1.10 1.00 18.10
C PRO A 160 -0.01 0.03 17.69
N LEU A 161 0.27 -0.81 16.71
CA LEU A 161 -0.69 -1.77 16.16
C LEU A 161 -0.79 -3.04 16.99
N VAL A 162 -2.01 -3.52 17.17
CA VAL A 162 -2.30 -4.88 17.63
C VAL A 162 -2.65 -5.73 16.40
N LEU A 163 -1.89 -6.80 16.15
CA LEU A 163 -2.04 -7.68 15.01
C LEU A 163 -2.68 -9.00 15.40
N PHE A 164 -3.59 -9.49 14.57
CA PHE A 164 -4.20 -10.83 14.70
C PHE A 164 -3.48 -11.81 13.79
N ALA A 165 -2.85 -12.85 14.35
CA ALA A 165 -2.20 -13.91 13.57
C ALA A 165 -3.24 -14.81 12.91
N GLU A 166 -3.33 -14.74 11.58
CA GLU A 166 -4.31 -15.52 10.83
C GLU A 166 -3.74 -16.91 10.48
N ARG A 167 -4.28 -17.92 11.15
CA ARG A 167 -3.84 -19.32 11.05
C ARG A 167 -4.65 -20.19 10.09
N GLU A 168 -5.77 -19.67 9.55
CA GLU A 168 -6.67 -20.45 8.71
C GLU A 168 -6.64 -19.99 7.26
N PHE A 169 -6.50 -18.69 7.03
CA PHE A 169 -6.47 -18.10 5.71
C PHE A 169 -5.08 -17.53 5.42
N SER A 170 -4.67 -17.59 4.18
CA SER A 170 -3.43 -16.99 3.72
C SER A 170 -3.73 -15.88 2.72
N ARG A 171 -2.86 -14.86 2.69
CA ARG A 171 -2.96 -13.73 1.76
C ARG A 171 -2.71 -14.16 0.33
N ALA A 172 -1.73 -15.02 0.12
CA ALA A 172 -1.29 -15.45 -1.19
C ALA A 172 -0.63 -16.83 -1.11
N ALA A 173 -0.52 -17.50 -2.24
CA ALA A 173 0.25 -18.71 -2.39
C ALA A 173 1.34 -18.51 -3.45
N LYS A 174 2.38 -19.35 -3.41
CA LYS A 174 3.47 -19.34 -4.38
C LYS A 174 2.95 -19.54 -5.80
N GLY A 175 3.41 -18.72 -6.76
CA GLY A 175 2.90 -18.69 -8.13
C GLY A 175 1.58 -17.96 -8.30
N GLY A 176 0.99 -17.45 -7.22
CA GLY A 176 -0.25 -16.65 -7.20
C GLY A 176 -0.03 -15.20 -7.59
N LEU A 177 -0.84 -14.31 -7.02
CA LEU A 177 -0.87 -12.88 -7.34
C LEU A 177 -0.21 -12.01 -6.25
N GLY A 178 0.40 -12.59 -5.21
CA GLY A 178 0.84 -11.86 -4.02
C GLY A 178 1.80 -10.71 -4.30
N HIS A 179 2.68 -10.84 -5.29
CA HIS A 179 3.64 -9.82 -5.71
C HIS A 179 3.03 -8.71 -6.57
N ALA A 180 1.84 -8.92 -7.12
CA ALA A 180 1.15 -7.94 -7.97
C ALA A 180 0.10 -7.17 -7.17
N LYS A 181 -0.06 -5.87 -7.47
CA LYS A 181 -1.02 -5.02 -6.79
C LYS A 181 -2.38 -5.03 -7.49
N THR A 182 -3.06 -6.19 -7.39
CA THR A 182 -4.34 -6.45 -8.06
C THR A 182 -5.50 -6.38 -7.08
N SER A 183 -6.68 -5.96 -7.54
CA SER A 183 -7.90 -5.91 -6.71
C SER A 183 -8.28 -7.29 -6.17
N ALA A 184 -7.99 -8.36 -6.90
CA ALA A 184 -8.28 -9.73 -6.49
C ALA A 184 -7.61 -10.11 -5.16
N ASN A 185 -6.41 -9.59 -4.88
CA ASN A 185 -5.69 -9.84 -3.61
C ASN A 185 -6.35 -9.19 -2.39
N TYR A 186 -7.38 -8.39 -2.56
CA TYR A 186 -8.06 -7.70 -1.45
C TYR A 186 -9.41 -8.34 -1.10
N ALA A 187 -10.01 -9.08 -2.03
CA ALA A 187 -11.32 -9.68 -1.82
C ALA A 187 -11.32 -10.72 -0.68
N HIS A 188 -10.30 -11.57 -0.58
CA HIS A 188 -10.20 -12.59 0.47
C HIS A 188 -9.84 -12.03 1.85
N GLN A 189 -9.44 -10.75 1.93
CA GLN A 189 -9.07 -10.11 3.20
C GLN A 189 -10.28 -9.73 4.06
N TYR A 190 -11.48 -9.65 3.50
CA TYR A 190 -12.66 -9.15 4.22
C TYR A 190 -13.00 -9.97 5.46
N LEU A 191 -13.06 -11.29 5.34
CA LEU A 191 -13.38 -12.16 6.48
C LEU A 191 -12.27 -12.17 7.55
N PRO A 192 -10.97 -12.35 7.20
CA PRO A 192 -9.90 -12.25 8.19
C PRO A 192 -9.83 -10.87 8.87
N THR A 193 -10.04 -9.78 8.13
CA THR A 193 -10.09 -8.43 8.71
C THR A 193 -11.25 -8.29 9.71
N TRP A 194 -12.40 -8.87 9.40
CA TRP A 194 -13.54 -8.90 10.31
C TRP A 194 -13.19 -9.67 11.60
N ARG A 195 -12.61 -10.87 11.50
CA ARG A 195 -12.16 -11.66 12.64
C ARG A 195 -11.14 -10.92 13.51
N ALA A 196 -10.17 -10.26 12.89
CA ALA A 196 -9.21 -9.44 13.61
C ALA A 196 -9.89 -8.34 14.44
N LYS A 197 -10.89 -7.65 13.87
CA LYS A 197 -11.68 -6.63 14.59
C LYS A 197 -12.49 -7.21 15.73
N GLU A 198 -13.14 -8.36 15.54
CA GLU A 198 -13.86 -9.05 16.62
C GLU A 198 -12.94 -9.46 17.78
N ALA A 199 -11.67 -9.77 17.46
CA ALA A 199 -10.63 -10.04 18.44
C ALA A 199 -10.01 -8.78 19.07
N GLY A 200 -10.50 -7.57 18.73
CA GLY A 200 -9.97 -6.30 19.23
C GLY A 200 -8.63 -5.91 18.63
N CYS A 201 -8.29 -6.44 17.45
CA CYS A 201 -7.05 -6.17 16.74
C CYS A 201 -7.24 -5.13 15.63
N ASP A 202 -6.17 -4.39 15.30
CA ASP A 202 -6.17 -3.34 14.28
C ASP A 202 -5.98 -3.91 12.87
N ALA A 203 -5.21 -5.00 12.72
CA ALA A 203 -4.82 -5.55 11.44
C ALA A 203 -4.58 -7.07 11.52
N VAL A 204 -4.63 -7.72 10.36
CA VAL A 204 -4.31 -9.14 10.21
C VAL A 204 -2.81 -9.30 10.00
N LEU A 205 -2.17 -10.19 10.73
CA LEU A 205 -0.83 -10.69 10.43
C LEU A 205 -0.97 -11.92 9.52
N TRP A 206 -0.54 -11.75 8.28
CA TRP A 206 -0.56 -12.83 7.30
C TRP A 206 0.62 -13.76 7.48
N LEU A 207 0.33 -15.05 7.46
CA LEU A 207 1.29 -16.13 7.51
C LEU A 207 1.31 -16.89 6.18
N ASP A 208 2.40 -17.58 5.90
CA ASP A 208 2.57 -18.36 4.68
C ASP A 208 1.52 -19.46 4.54
N ALA A 209 1.16 -19.78 3.27
CA ALA A 209 0.11 -20.75 2.96
C ALA A 209 0.53 -22.24 3.20
N GLU A 210 1.81 -22.52 3.43
CA GLU A 210 2.31 -23.89 3.59
C GLU A 210 2.29 -24.34 5.05
N THR A 211 2.80 -23.48 5.94
CA THR A 211 3.01 -23.86 7.35
C THR A 211 2.18 -23.03 8.32
N HIS A 212 1.67 -21.88 7.90
CA HIS A 212 1.05 -20.86 8.75
C HIS A 212 1.92 -20.45 9.95
N GLU A 213 3.24 -20.40 9.73
CA GLU A 213 4.25 -20.01 10.72
C GLU A 213 5.13 -18.87 10.25
N ARG A 214 5.45 -18.81 8.93
CA ARG A 214 6.31 -17.75 8.41
C ARG A 214 5.49 -16.49 8.23
N ILE A 215 5.98 -15.41 8.81
CA ILE A 215 5.38 -14.08 8.70
C ILE A 215 5.60 -13.54 7.28
N GLU A 216 4.55 -13.01 6.67
CA GLU A 216 4.60 -12.38 5.35
C GLU A 216 4.33 -10.88 5.42
N GLU A 217 3.12 -10.47 5.77
CA GLU A 217 2.69 -9.07 5.79
C GLU A 217 1.69 -8.79 6.93
N ALA A 218 1.52 -7.53 7.31
CA ALA A 218 0.45 -7.09 8.20
C ALA A 218 -0.63 -6.35 7.38
N SER A 219 -1.75 -7.02 7.10
CA SER A 219 -2.81 -6.54 6.21
C SER A 219 -2.25 -6.08 4.85
N THR A 220 -2.00 -4.78 4.67
CA THR A 220 -1.48 -4.17 3.43
C THR A 220 -0.11 -3.51 3.63
N MET A 221 0.61 -3.92 4.67
CA MET A 221 1.87 -3.33 5.12
C MET A 221 2.96 -4.40 5.18
N ASN A 222 4.18 -4.05 4.77
CA ASN A 222 5.35 -4.90 5.02
C ASN A 222 5.78 -4.79 6.49
N ILE A 223 6.47 -5.81 6.99
CA ILE A 223 6.91 -5.91 8.39
C ILE A 223 8.42 -5.82 8.50
N PHE A 224 8.87 -5.23 9.59
CA PHE A 224 10.27 -5.12 10.00
C PHE A 224 10.41 -5.41 11.48
N MET A 225 11.54 -5.98 11.86
CA MET A 225 11.92 -6.27 13.24
C MET A 225 13.39 -5.95 13.46
N VAL A 226 13.74 -5.39 14.61
CA VAL A 226 15.14 -5.23 15.03
C VAL A 226 15.46 -6.40 15.95
N ILE A 227 16.34 -7.29 15.49
CA ILE A 227 16.77 -8.50 16.21
C ILE A 227 18.30 -8.44 16.36
N GLY A 228 18.78 -8.34 17.59
CA GLY A 228 20.17 -8.03 17.85
C GLY A 228 20.58 -6.70 17.22
N GLU A 229 21.58 -6.73 16.34
CA GLU A 229 22.07 -5.55 15.60
C GLU A 229 21.57 -5.48 14.16
N GLU A 230 20.56 -6.27 13.82
CA GLU A 230 20.05 -6.39 12.45
C GLU A 230 18.61 -5.88 12.31
N LEU A 231 18.35 -5.16 11.23
CA LEU A 231 16.98 -4.91 10.76
C LEU A 231 16.55 -6.06 9.85
N VAL A 232 15.62 -6.88 10.34
CA VAL A 232 15.15 -8.08 9.63
C VAL A 232 13.76 -7.81 9.02
N THR A 233 13.55 -8.27 7.81
CA THR A 233 12.25 -8.22 7.12
C THR A 233 12.05 -9.50 6.31
N PRO A 234 10.81 -9.99 6.15
CA PRO A 234 10.55 -11.12 5.28
C PRO A 234 11.10 -10.91 3.87
N SER A 235 11.82 -11.92 3.36
CA SER A 235 12.34 -11.88 1.98
C SER A 235 11.21 -11.87 0.97
N LEU A 236 11.36 -11.06 -0.09
CA LEU A 236 10.38 -11.01 -1.16
C LEU A 236 10.28 -12.37 -1.87
N GLN A 237 9.08 -12.87 -1.94
CA GLN A 237 8.67 -14.03 -2.72
C GLN A 237 7.40 -13.64 -3.50
N ASP A 238 6.85 -14.55 -4.28
CA ASP A 238 5.62 -14.31 -5.04
C ASP A 238 4.40 -13.99 -4.16
N THR A 239 4.52 -14.21 -2.86
CA THR A 239 3.45 -14.03 -1.87
C THR A 239 3.45 -12.66 -1.19
N ILE A 240 4.55 -11.90 -1.27
CA ILE A 240 4.72 -10.61 -0.59
C ILE A 240 4.80 -9.48 -1.61
N LEU A 241 4.05 -8.40 -1.36
CA LEU A 241 4.10 -7.21 -2.22
C LEU A 241 5.44 -6.48 -2.05
N PRO A 242 6.19 -6.20 -3.15
CA PRO A 242 7.40 -5.39 -3.08
C PRO A 242 7.07 -3.93 -2.80
N GLY A 243 6.97 -3.58 -1.51
CA GLY A 243 6.57 -2.26 -1.05
C GLY A 243 7.60 -1.18 -1.40
N ILE A 244 7.14 -0.03 -1.93
CA ILE A 244 8.00 1.13 -2.20
C ILE A 244 8.53 1.69 -0.87
N THR A 245 7.68 1.87 0.13
CA THR A 245 8.10 2.27 1.47
C THR A 245 9.05 1.26 2.11
N ARG A 246 8.80 -0.06 1.91
CA ARG A 246 9.74 -1.11 2.36
C ARG A 246 11.13 -0.89 1.79
N ARG A 247 11.24 -0.65 0.49
CA ARG A 247 12.52 -0.39 -0.19
C ARG A 247 13.19 0.87 0.35
N SER A 248 12.41 1.95 0.57
CA SER A 248 12.93 3.19 1.15
C SER A 248 13.49 2.97 2.57
N VAL A 249 12.79 2.23 3.42
CA VAL A 249 13.25 1.86 4.77
C VAL A 249 14.56 1.08 4.70
N ILE A 250 14.66 0.10 3.80
CA ILE A 250 15.89 -0.68 3.61
C ILE A 250 17.07 0.20 3.16
N THR A 251 16.84 1.09 2.19
CA THR A 251 17.87 2.02 1.71
C THR A 251 18.33 2.96 2.82
N LEU A 252 17.42 3.61 3.54
CA LEU A 252 17.74 4.49 4.66
C LEU A 252 18.54 3.75 5.75
N ALA A 253 18.09 2.56 6.13
CA ALA A 253 18.76 1.77 7.14
C ALA A 253 20.19 1.40 6.73
N ARG A 254 20.39 0.92 5.50
CA ARG A 254 21.70 0.50 4.99
C ARG A 254 22.63 1.67 4.70
N GLU A 255 22.17 2.62 3.89
CA GLU A 255 23.04 3.61 3.27
C GLU A 255 23.21 4.85 4.14
N ARG A 256 22.16 5.32 4.81
CA ARG A 256 22.26 6.49 5.71
C ARG A 256 22.72 6.13 7.11
N HIS A 257 22.32 4.97 7.63
CA HIS A 257 22.58 4.60 9.02
C HIS A 257 23.60 3.46 9.21
N GLY A 258 24.02 2.79 8.12
CA GLY A 258 24.95 1.67 8.22
C GLY A 258 24.41 0.45 8.97
N LEU A 259 23.08 0.39 9.17
CA LEU A 259 22.43 -0.73 9.84
C LEU A 259 22.43 -1.96 8.93
N LYS A 260 22.81 -3.11 9.49
CA LYS A 260 22.76 -4.37 8.75
C LYS A 260 21.30 -4.76 8.51
N VAL A 261 20.87 -4.83 7.25
CA VAL A 261 19.52 -5.26 6.86
C VAL A 261 19.56 -6.65 6.29
N VAL A 262 18.75 -7.55 6.85
CA VAL A 262 18.66 -8.95 6.44
C VAL A 262 17.24 -9.25 5.94
N GLU A 263 17.15 -9.69 4.70
CA GLU A 263 15.92 -10.12 4.07
C GLU A 263 15.84 -11.65 4.10
N ARG A 264 15.05 -12.21 5.01
CA ARG A 264 14.93 -13.66 5.23
C ARG A 264 13.56 -14.07 5.75
N PRO A 265 13.18 -15.34 5.68
CA PRO A 265 12.01 -15.84 6.39
C PRO A 265 12.12 -15.59 7.90
N ILE A 266 11.00 -15.29 8.54
CA ILE A 266 10.86 -15.11 9.99
C ILE A 266 9.63 -15.90 10.42
N THR A 267 9.71 -16.70 11.49
CA THR A 267 8.57 -17.44 12.02
C THR A 267 8.01 -16.80 13.28
N LEU A 268 6.73 -17.07 13.60
CA LEU A 268 6.13 -16.64 14.86
C LEU A 268 6.85 -17.23 16.07
N THR A 269 7.33 -18.47 15.95
CA THR A 269 8.13 -19.11 17.00
C THR A 269 9.42 -18.36 17.26
N GLU A 270 10.18 -18.04 16.20
CA GLU A 270 11.40 -17.22 16.31
C GLU A 270 11.14 -15.87 16.96
N VAL A 271 10.06 -15.19 16.56
CA VAL A 271 9.69 -13.88 17.16
C VAL A 271 9.45 -14.02 18.66
N ALA A 272 8.72 -15.05 19.08
CA ALA A 272 8.45 -15.27 20.49
C ALA A 272 9.73 -15.58 21.29
N GLU A 273 10.61 -16.44 20.76
CA GLU A 273 11.91 -16.75 21.37
C GLU A 273 12.80 -15.51 21.49
N ALA A 274 12.86 -14.69 20.42
CA ALA A 274 13.65 -13.46 20.42
C ALA A 274 13.12 -12.36 21.35
N ILE A 275 11.82 -12.38 21.67
CA ILE A 275 11.23 -11.54 22.73
C ILE A 275 11.62 -12.08 24.10
N GLU A 276 11.53 -13.40 24.33
CA GLU A 276 11.83 -14.04 25.61
C GLU A 276 13.32 -13.88 26.00
N ASP A 277 14.23 -13.97 25.05
CA ASP A 277 15.66 -13.79 25.28
C ASP A 277 16.13 -12.31 25.21
N GLY A 278 15.21 -11.38 24.87
CA GLY A 278 15.46 -9.94 24.83
C GLY A 278 16.27 -9.47 23.61
N THR A 279 16.46 -10.32 22.59
CA THR A 279 17.19 -9.94 21.36
C THR A 279 16.31 -9.16 20.38
N LEU A 280 14.99 -9.37 20.38
CA LEU A 280 14.07 -8.56 19.59
C LEU A 280 13.67 -7.29 20.38
N THR A 281 14.08 -6.14 19.85
CA THR A 281 13.91 -4.83 20.51
C THR A 281 12.85 -3.95 19.88
N GLU A 282 12.58 -4.09 18.59
CA GLU A 282 11.56 -3.30 17.88
C GLU A 282 10.83 -4.13 16.84
N ALA A 283 9.54 -3.84 16.64
CA ALA A 283 8.78 -4.33 15.50
C ALA A 283 7.88 -3.23 14.95
N PHE A 284 7.85 -3.10 13.63
CA PHE A 284 7.06 -2.08 12.96
C PHE A 284 6.63 -2.49 11.55
N THR A 285 5.66 -1.76 11.02
CA THR A 285 5.14 -1.94 9.66
C THR A 285 5.52 -0.76 8.78
N ALA A 286 5.53 -0.97 7.46
CA ALA A 286 5.76 0.08 6.48
C ALA A 286 4.81 -0.03 5.29
N SER A 287 4.16 1.08 4.92
CA SER A 287 3.30 1.19 3.74
C SER A 287 3.19 2.63 3.26
N THR A 288 2.74 2.84 2.03
CA THR A 288 2.56 4.19 1.48
C THR A 288 1.45 4.96 2.21
N ALA A 289 0.32 4.33 2.47
CA ALA A 289 -0.82 5.01 3.09
C ALA A 289 -0.61 5.23 4.60
N LEU A 290 -0.20 4.21 5.34
CA LEU A 290 -0.09 4.23 6.80
C LEU A 290 1.31 4.59 7.31
N GLN A 291 2.25 4.82 6.40
CA GLN A 291 3.66 5.10 6.70
C GLN A 291 4.31 4.00 7.55
N ILE A 292 5.11 4.40 8.55
CA ILE A 292 5.78 3.50 9.47
C ILE A 292 5.05 3.56 10.82
N ARG A 293 4.63 2.39 11.33
CA ARG A 293 3.92 2.25 12.61
C ARG A 293 4.50 1.10 13.42
N SER A 294 4.69 1.33 14.72
CA SER A 294 5.12 0.28 15.64
C SER A 294 4.04 -0.79 15.84
N ILE A 295 4.47 -1.97 16.25
CA ILE A 295 3.61 -3.08 16.64
C ILE A 295 3.69 -3.22 18.18
N ALA A 296 2.52 -3.21 18.84
CA ALA A 296 2.44 -3.41 20.29
C ALA A 296 2.32 -4.89 20.64
N ARG A 297 1.55 -5.63 19.85
CA ARG A 297 1.19 -7.01 20.17
C ARG A 297 0.82 -7.81 18.93
N ILE A 298 1.13 -9.09 18.94
CA ILE A 298 0.50 -10.10 18.09
C ILE A 298 -0.42 -10.96 18.98
N VAL A 299 -1.70 -11.02 18.61
CA VAL A 299 -2.69 -11.93 19.23
C VAL A 299 -2.69 -13.20 18.41
N ASP A 300 -2.26 -14.30 19.00
CA ASP A 300 -2.28 -15.64 18.40
C ASP A 300 -3.20 -16.55 19.22
N ARG A 301 -3.64 -17.68 18.65
CA ARG A 301 -4.63 -18.59 19.27
C ARG A 301 -4.26 -19.04 20.68
N GLU A 302 -2.99 -19.28 20.94
CA GLU A 302 -2.51 -19.89 22.17
C GLU A 302 -1.78 -18.91 23.09
N ARG A 303 -1.25 -17.82 22.52
CA ARG A 303 -0.47 -16.84 23.28
C ARG A 303 -0.47 -15.47 22.64
N ASN A 304 -0.35 -14.44 23.43
CA ASN A 304 -0.03 -13.10 22.97
C ASN A 304 1.48 -12.90 22.96
N ILE A 305 1.99 -12.21 21.96
CA ILE A 305 3.39 -11.79 21.87
C ILE A 305 3.40 -10.27 22.01
N ASP A 306 3.87 -9.78 23.15
CA ASP A 306 3.98 -8.34 23.45
C ASP A 306 5.35 -7.81 23.03
N PHE A 307 5.38 -6.69 22.31
CA PHE A 307 6.61 -6.06 21.84
C PHE A 307 7.06 -4.92 22.75
N PRO A 308 8.38 -4.67 22.85
CA PRO A 308 8.91 -3.46 23.48
C PRO A 308 8.30 -2.20 22.85
N GLN A 309 8.04 -1.19 23.66
CA GLN A 309 7.38 0.05 23.19
C GLN A 309 8.37 1.15 22.82
N GLU A 310 9.62 1.01 23.18
CA GLU A 310 10.69 1.90 22.72
C GLU A 310 11.11 1.51 21.30
N THR A 311 11.10 2.47 20.39
CA THR A 311 11.30 2.23 18.95
C THR A 311 12.31 3.22 18.33
N PRO A 312 13.55 3.30 18.85
CA PRO A 312 14.53 4.30 18.42
C PRO A 312 14.90 4.19 16.93
N TRP A 313 15.03 2.98 16.38
CA TRP A 313 15.31 2.78 14.95
C TRP A 313 14.12 3.14 14.08
N MET A 314 12.94 2.65 14.43
CA MET A 314 11.72 2.99 13.71
C MET A 314 11.50 4.51 13.67
N ASP A 315 11.65 5.19 14.80
CA ASP A 315 11.45 6.64 14.89
C ASP A 315 12.48 7.43 14.08
N ARG A 316 13.72 6.94 14.00
CA ARG A 316 14.76 7.52 13.17
C ARG A 316 14.41 7.37 11.69
N LEU A 317 14.13 6.16 11.25
CA LEU A 317 13.78 5.86 9.85
C LEU A 317 12.53 6.61 9.40
N ARG A 318 11.53 6.71 10.28
CA ARG A 318 10.30 7.47 10.01
C ARG A 318 10.57 8.96 9.84
N ARG A 319 11.38 9.59 10.73
CA ARG A 319 11.75 11.00 10.62
C ARG A 319 12.50 11.30 9.33
N ASP A 320 13.46 10.46 8.96
CA ASP A 320 14.24 10.67 7.75
C ASP A 320 13.35 10.55 6.50
N LEU A 321 12.49 9.53 6.47
CA LEU A 321 11.54 9.35 5.36
C LEU A 321 10.58 10.54 5.25
N ASP A 322 9.99 10.99 6.37
CA ASP A 322 9.08 12.12 6.40
C ASP A 322 9.79 13.41 5.95
N ALA A 323 11.02 13.66 6.41
CA ALA A 323 11.80 14.84 6.06
C ALA A 323 12.13 14.89 4.56
N ILE A 324 12.52 13.77 3.94
CA ILE A 324 12.77 13.68 2.50
C ILE A 324 11.46 13.94 1.73
N GLN A 325 10.38 13.29 2.12
CA GLN A 325 9.08 13.42 1.47
C GLN A 325 8.54 14.86 1.48
N ARG A 326 8.84 15.62 2.53
CA ARG A 326 8.46 17.02 2.68
C ARG A 326 9.44 18.02 2.09
N GLY A 327 10.61 17.56 1.65
CA GLY A 327 11.70 18.43 1.18
C GLY A 327 12.41 19.18 2.31
N GLU A 328 12.36 18.65 3.52
CA GLU A 328 13.03 19.17 4.72
C GLU A 328 14.45 18.59 4.90
N ALA A 329 14.78 17.56 4.12
CA ALA A 329 16.09 16.95 4.03
C ALA A 329 16.47 16.68 2.57
N ASP A 330 17.77 16.58 2.31
CA ASP A 330 18.29 16.27 0.98
C ASP A 330 17.78 14.92 0.46
N ASP A 331 17.40 14.89 -0.80
CA ASP A 331 17.02 13.69 -1.54
C ASP A 331 18.23 13.09 -2.26
N GLU A 332 19.04 12.34 -1.54
CA GLU A 332 20.29 11.73 -2.04
C GLU A 332 20.05 10.70 -3.16
N TRP A 333 18.82 10.19 -3.28
CA TRP A 333 18.46 9.11 -4.21
C TRP A 333 17.58 9.53 -5.37
N GLY A 334 17.18 10.80 -5.44
CA GLY A 334 16.27 11.28 -6.49
C GLY A 334 14.86 10.69 -6.39
N TRP A 335 14.35 10.51 -5.18
CA TRP A 335 13.01 9.96 -4.93
C TRP A 335 11.87 10.93 -5.17
N ILE A 336 12.19 12.23 -5.24
CA ILE A 336 11.20 13.30 -5.36
C ILE A 336 11.07 13.76 -6.80
N THR A 337 9.85 13.77 -7.29
CA THR A 337 9.47 14.45 -8.53
C THR A 337 8.62 15.66 -8.20
N GLU A 338 9.06 16.85 -8.58
CA GLU A 338 8.34 18.10 -8.34
C GLU A 338 7.32 18.38 -9.44
N VAL A 339 6.12 18.79 -9.05
CA VAL A 339 5.01 19.12 -9.94
C VAL A 339 4.46 20.50 -9.57
N PRO A 340 4.40 21.47 -10.50
CA PRO A 340 3.78 22.78 -10.23
C PRO A 340 2.32 22.62 -9.82
N VAL A 341 1.88 23.39 -8.83
CA VAL A 341 0.46 23.53 -8.43
C VAL A 341 -0.01 24.94 -8.82
N LEU A 342 -1.12 25.04 -9.55
CA LEU A 342 -1.68 26.29 -10.07
C LEU A 342 -2.77 26.87 -9.17
#